data_51b300f548a82066b0db4a898e2145e8
#
_entry.id   51b300f548a82066b0db4a898e2145e8
#
_cell.length_a   1.000
_cell.length_b   1.000
_cell.length_c   1.000
_cell.angle_alpha   90.00
_cell.angle_beta   90.00
_cell.angle_gamma   90.00
#
_symmetry.space_group_name_H-M   'P 1'
#
loop_
_entity.id
_entity.type
_entity.pdbx_description
1 polymer ?
#
loop_
_entity_poly.entity_id
_entity_poly.type
_entity_poly.pdbx_seq_one_letter_code
_entity_poly.pdbx_strand_id
1 'polypeptide(L)'
;MRIFASLSLALLAVASVTASAQTPAAPQMPQVVAQTPPMGWNSWNYFAEKVTDKDIRDSADLIVSSGMKDAGYIYVNIDDTWEGERDAAGVLHTNSKFPDMKALADYVHSKGLKIGIYSGPGSKTCGGYAGSLGHEEQDAQMYAQWGIDYLKYDLCSFIPDVMEKQAPSDKAEQMRLMIAAYDKMSKALKATGRPIVLSLCQYGWDAVWEWAPALGGNLWRTTGDITPHWDRIYSIVSQQAGLESYAGPGHWNDPDMLEVGNGKLSLAENRTHFTLWAMLAAPLLAGNDLPHMKPEIKAILTNRDVIAIDQDKLGKQGSRVYSDGEVEVWTRHLAGGALAVGIFDVGDSRYSTHPFHLNLAKLGLHGPQTGKNLWTGKPITLTNNQPLTLDSHDVLLVRIDAPK
;
A
#
# COMPACT_ATOMS: atom_id res chain seq x y z
N MET A 1 92.34 19.69 36.15
CA MET A 1 91.24 20.35 35.43
C MET A 1 90.60 19.30 34.50
N ARG A 2 89.54 18.73 34.94
CA ARG A 2 88.85 17.61 34.16
C ARG A 2 87.58 18.19 33.50
N ILE A 3 87.51 18.12 32.19
CA ILE A 3 86.40 18.55 31.40
C ILE A 3 85.49 17.35 31.17
N PHE A 4 84.26 17.40 31.63
CA PHE A 4 83.21 16.39 31.32
C PHE A 4 82.45 16.83 30.06
N ALA A 5 82.49 15.96 29.06
CA ALA A 5 81.66 16.12 27.88
C ALA A 5 80.35 15.29 28.06
N SER A 6 79.20 15.98 28.03
CA SER A 6 77.90 15.31 28.10
C SER A 6 77.46 14.97 26.72
N LEU A 7 77.17 13.68 26.48
CA LEU A 7 76.57 13.11 25.22
C LEU A 7 75.06 13.14 25.40
N SER A 8 74.37 13.95 24.60
CA SER A 8 72.89 13.88 24.53
C SER A 8 72.43 12.91 23.45
N LEU A 9 71.74 11.89 23.90
CA LEU A 9 71.13 10.87 23.03
C LEU A 9 69.75 11.38 22.60
N ALA A 10 69.55 11.66 21.31
CA ALA A 10 68.25 11.98 20.73
C ALA A 10 67.53 10.67 20.33
N LEU A 11 66.41 10.38 21.00
CA LEU A 11 65.49 9.27 20.57
C LEU A 11 64.59 9.80 19.44
N LEU A 12 64.75 9.21 18.25
CA LEU A 12 63.75 9.36 17.17
C LEU A 12 62.63 8.34 17.43
N ALA A 13 61.41 8.87 17.72
CA ALA A 13 60.19 8.10 17.76
C ALA A 13 59.66 7.93 16.31
N VAL A 14 59.71 6.72 15.77
CA VAL A 14 59.06 6.37 14.49
C VAL A 14 57.59 6.08 14.79
N ALA A 15 56.70 6.97 14.40
CA ALA A 15 55.26 6.74 14.44
C ALA A 15 54.85 5.85 13.27
N SER A 16 54.51 4.61 13.56
CA SER A 16 53.92 3.65 12.56
C SER A 16 52.47 4.01 12.32
N VAL A 17 52.17 4.58 11.16
CA VAL A 17 50.78 4.78 10.71
C VAL A 17 50.27 3.45 10.16
N THR A 18 49.47 2.74 10.97
CA THR A 18 48.73 1.57 10.49
C THR A 18 47.51 2.07 9.68
N ALA A 19 47.60 1.99 8.36
CA ALA A 19 46.46 2.16 7.49
C ALA A 19 45.50 0.96 7.67
N SER A 20 44.38 1.18 8.35
CA SER A 20 43.29 0.21 8.39
C SER A 20 42.67 0.10 6.99
N ALA A 21 42.95 -0.98 6.29
CA ALA A 21 42.24 -1.31 5.07
C ALA A 21 40.76 -1.56 5.42
N GLN A 22 39.87 -0.63 5.03
CA GLN A 22 38.44 -0.87 5.09
C GLN A 22 38.09 -2.00 4.13
N THR A 23 37.66 -3.14 4.68
CA THR A 23 37.08 -4.23 3.90
C THR A 23 35.89 -3.66 3.12
N PRO A 24 35.80 -3.88 1.78
CA PRO A 24 34.63 -3.48 1.02
C PRO A 24 33.39 -4.11 1.66
N ALA A 25 32.36 -3.31 1.95
CA ALA A 25 31.10 -3.81 2.43
C ALA A 25 30.60 -4.86 1.42
N ALA A 26 30.21 -6.04 1.91
CA ALA A 26 29.59 -7.06 1.07
C ALA A 26 28.40 -6.43 0.32
N PRO A 27 28.17 -6.77 -0.96
CA PRO A 27 27.04 -6.26 -1.68
C PRO A 27 25.75 -6.58 -0.88
N GLN A 28 25.07 -5.56 -0.41
CA GLN A 28 23.78 -5.74 0.25
C GLN A 28 22.83 -6.36 -0.79
N MET A 29 22.27 -7.52 -0.47
CA MET A 29 21.20 -8.10 -1.26
C MET A 29 20.10 -7.04 -1.42
N PRO A 30 19.48 -6.89 -2.61
CA PRO A 30 18.40 -5.93 -2.79
C PRO A 30 17.35 -6.17 -1.71
N GLN A 31 17.05 -5.16 -0.93
CA GLN A 31 16.03 -5.26 0.10
C GLN A 31 14.69 -5.45 -0.60
N VAL A 32 14.09 -6.62 -0.43
CA VAL A 32 12.78 -6.91 -1.02
C VAL A 32 11.72 -6.09 -0.28
N VAL A 33 11.06 -5.18 -0.98
CA VAL A 33 9.99 -4.34 -0.45
C VAL A 33 8.63 -5.04 -0.56
N ALA A 34 7.62 -4.55 0.15
CA ALA A 34 6.23 -5.01 0.08
C ALA A 34 6.06 -6.52 0.30
N GLN A 35 6.80 -7.12 1.25
CA GLN A 35 6.67 -8.55 1.59
C GLN A 35 5.30 -8.91 2.16
N THR A 36 4.63 -7.97 2.78
CA THR A 36 3.20 -7.95 3.09
C THR A 36 2.58 -6.74 2.41
N PRO A 37 1.24 -6.68 2.26
CA PRO A 37 0.59 -5.51 1.69
C PRO A 37 1.01 -4.23 2.40
N PRO A 38 1.44 -3.17 1.70
CA PRO A 38 1.79 -1.91 2.34
C PRO A 38 0.65 -1.30 3.15
N MET A 39 0.98 -0.81 4.35
CA MET A 39 0.05 -0.09 5.20
C MET A 39 0.50 1.34 5.39
N GLY A 40 -0.41 2.29 5.24
CA GLY A 40 -0.09 3.71 5.34
C GLY A 40 -1.30 4.62 5.25
N TRP A 41 -1.01 5.88 4.96
CA TRP A 41 -2.00 6.91 4.71
C TRP A 41 -1.58 7.72 3.47
N ASN A 42 -2.57 8.15 2.68
CA ASN A 42 -2.36 8.94 1.47
C ASN A 42 -3.20 10.22 1.56
N SER A 43 -2.66 11.33 1.08
CA SER A 43 -3.24 12.66 1.24
C SER A 43 -4.48 12.95 0.39
N TRP A 44 -4.72 12.18 -0.70
CA TRP A 44 -5.68 12.59 -1.72
C TRP A 44 -7.11 12.71 -1.23
N ASN A 45 -7.65 11.66 -0.60
CA ASN A 45 -9.09 11.61 -0.28
C ASN A 45 -9.51 12.66 0.75
N TYR A 46 -8.59 13.17 1.56
CA TYR A 46 -8.88 14.21 2.54
C TYR A 46 -8.47 15.62 2.09
N PHE A 47 -7.24 15.78 1.61
CA PHE A 47 -6.70 17.09 1.26
C PHE A 47 -6.89 17.46 -0.21
N ALA A 48 -6.97 16.49 -1.11
CA ALA A 48 -6.91 16.69 -2.56
C ALA A 48 -5.74 17.61 -2.93
N GLU A 49 -5.97 18.60 -3.78
CA GLU A 49 -4.96 19.56 -4.23
C GLU A 49 -4.44 20.53 -3.15
N LYS A 50 -5.07 20.56 -1.97
CA LYS A 50 -4.76 21.54 -0.92
C LYS A 50 -3.62 21.09 0.00
N VAL A 51 -3.15 19.86 -0.12
CA VAL A 51 -2.09 19.30 0.72
C VAL A 51 -0.81 20.15 0.68
N THR A 52 -0.17 20.31 1.85
CA THR A 52 1.07 21.07 2.03
C THR A 52 2.10 20.27 2.83
N ASP A 53 3.38 20.71 2.83
CA ASP A 53 4.44 20.16 3.68
C ASP A 53 4.01 20.07 5.16
N LYS A 54 3.34 21.12 5.65
CA LYS A 54 2.85 21.15 7.03
C LYS A 54 1.82 20.05 7.29
N ASP A 55 0.88 19.84 6.36
CA ASP A 55 -0.16 18.81 6.51
C ASP A 55 0.44 17.41 6.55
N ILE A 56 1.49 17.15 5.78
CA ILE A 56 2.21 15.87 5.79
C ILE A 56 2.95 15.67 7.11
N ARG A 57 3.60 16.71 7.66
CA ARG A 57 4.23 16.62 9.00
C ARG A 57 3.22 16.36 10.08
N ASP A 58 2.12 17.09 10.09
CA ASP A 58 1.03 16.90 11.05
C ASP A 58 0.43 15.50 10.92
N SER A 59 0.23 15.00 9.70
CA SER A 59 -0.28 13.64 9.45
C SER A 59 0.70 12.58 9.97
N ALA A 60 1.99 12.75 9.77
CA ALA A 60 3.01 11.85 10.30
C ALA A 60 2.97 11.81 11.84
N ASP A 61 2.83 12.96 12.50
CA ASP A 61 2.69 13.04 13.96
C ASP A 61 1.40 12.37 14.46
N LEU A 62 0.29 12.55 13.73
CA LEU A 62 -0.99 11.92 14.05
C LEU A 62 -0.96 10.40 13.86
N ILE A 63 -0.31 9.89 12.83
CA ILE A 63 -0.13 8.43 12.65
C ILE A 63 0.61 7.82 13.83
N VAL A 64 1.62 8.51 14.36
CA VAL A 64 2.35 8.07 15.55
C VAL A 64 1.47 8.19 16.80
N SER A 65 0.91 9.37 17.07
CA SER A 65 0.18 9.65 18.32
C SER A 65 -1.15 8.94 18.42
N SER A 66 -1.80 8.62 17.31
CA SER A 66 -3.04 7.84 17.28
C SER A 66 -2.83 6.35 17.58
N GLY A 67 -1.60 5.83 17.47
CA GLY A 67 -1.28 4.41 17.55
C GLY A 67 -1.43 3.66 16.22
N MET A 68 -1.72 4.34 15.11
CA MET A 68 -1.76 3.72 13.78
C MET A 68 -0.40 3.15 13.39
N LYS A 69 0.72 3.86 13.69
CA LYS A 69 2.08 3.33 13.48
C LYS A 69 2.28 1.99 14.19
N ASP A 70 1.87 1.87 15.44
CA ASP A 70 1.99 0.63 16.22
C ASP A 70 1.09 -0.50 15.69
N ALA A 71 0.05 -0.14 14.94
CA ALA A 71 -0.81 -1.08 14.24
C ALA A 71 -0.23 -1.51 12.86
N GLY A 72 0.82 -0.83 12.36
CA GLY A 72 1.50 -1.21 11.12
C GLY A 72 1.47 -0.16 10.01
N TYR A 73 0.78 0.97 10.18
CA TYR A 73 0.73 2.06 9.19
C TYR A 73 2.04 2.82 9.20
N ILE A 74 2.91 2.51 8.24
CA ILE A 74 4.27 3.08 8.19
C ILE A 74 4.49 4.04 7.03
N TYR A 75 3.64 4.01 5.98
CA TYR A 75 3.79 4.91 4.85
C TYR A 75 2.95 6.18 5.04
N VAL A 76 3.53 7.33 4.72
CA VAL A 76 2.87 8.63 4.58
C VAL A 76 3.08 9.08 3.15
N ASN A 77 2.03 8.99 2.34
CA ASN A 77 2.11 9.23 0.90
C ASN A 77 1.53 10.59 0.54
N ILE A 78 2.35 11.42 -0.10
CA ILE A 78 1.91 12.62 -0.79
C ILE A 78 1.36 12.20 -2.14
N ASP A 79 0.10 12.47 -2.41
CA ASP A 79 -0.50 12.24 -3.73
C ASP A 79 -0.15 13.40 -4.68
N ASP A 80 -0.85 13.53 -5.80
CA ASP A 80 -0.64 14.54 -6.83
C ASP A 80 -0.56 15.98 -6.26
N THR A 81 0.00 16.88 -7.02
CA THR A 81 0.03 18.34 -6.78
C THR A 81 1.18 18.87 -5.92
N TRP A 82 2.24 18.11 -5.69
CA TRP A 82 3.48 18.59 -5.08
C TRP A 82 4.47 19.16 -6.11
N GLU A 83 4.32 18.80 -7.37
CA GLU A 83 5.22 19.12 -8.47
C GLU A 83 5.17 20.60 -8.79
N GLY A 84 6.34 21.15 -9.08
CA GLY A 84 6.53 22.50 -9.62
C GLY A 84 6.95 22.45 -11.09
N GLU A 85 7.77 23.40 -11.50
CA GLU A 85 8.26 23.50 -12.87
C GLU A 85 9.60 22.76 -13.02
N ARG A 86 9.90 22.34 -14.26
CA ARG A 86 11.23 21.87 -14.62
C ARG A 86 12.11 23.05 -15.02
N ASP A 87 13.37 23.02 -14.58
CA ASP A 87 14.35 24.01 -15.00
C ASP A 87 14.90 23.73 -16.43
N ALA A 88 15.83 24.55 -16.89
CA ALA A 88 16.44 24.42 -18.22
C ALA A 88 17.26 23.12 -18.40
N ALA A 89 17.66 22.46 -17.30
CA ALA A 89 18.33 21.17 -17.29
C ALA A 89 17.34 20.00 -17.23
N GLY A 90 16.03 20.28 -17.16
CA GLY A 90 14.97 19.30 -17.04
C GLY A 90 14.72 18.82 -15.60
N VAL A 91 15.42 19.37 -14.60
CA VAL A 91 15.24 18.99 -13.19
C VAL A 91 13.90 19.48 -12.70
N LEU A 92 13.09 18.58 -12.15
CA LEU A 92 11.80 18.92 -11.57
C LEU A 92 12.02 19.53 -10.18
N HIS A 93 11.42 20.70 -9.96
CA HIS A 93 11.38 21.33 -8.63
C HIS A 93 10.03 21.08 -7.96
N THR A 94 10.00 21.17 -6.65
CA THR A 94 8.73 21.20 -5.90
C THR A 94 8.07 22.57 -6.02
N ASN A 95 6.76 22.61 -5.87
CA ASN A 95 6.05 23.89 -5.83
C ASN A 95 6.14 24.55 -4.42
N SER A 96 5.56 25.75 -4.28
CA SER A 96 5.62 26.52 -3.03
C SER A 96 4.95 25.86 -1.83
N LYS A 97 4.08 24.86 -2.03
CA LYS A 97 3.45 24.08 -0.94
C LYS A 97 4.45 23.11 -0.29
N PHE A 98 5.51 22.74 -1.02
CA PHE A 98 6.54 21.78 -0.59
C PHE A 98 7.93 22.36 -0.80
N PRO A 99 8.35 23.34 0.02
CA PRO A 99 9.58 24.12 -0.22
C PRO A 99 10.87 23.29 -0.12
N ASP A 100 10.86 22.19 0.63
CA ASP A 100 12.03 21.31 0.81
C ASP A 100 11.58 19.85 1.02
N MET A 101 11.47 19.08 -0.06
CA MET A 101 11.04 17.68 -0.02
C MET A 101 12.02 16.79 0.74
N LYS A 102 13.33 17.10 0.67
CA LYS A 102 14.34 16.33 1.42
C LYS A 102 14.17 16.51 2.92
N ALA A 103 13.99 17.75 3.39
CA ALA A 103 13.74 18.03 4.80
C ALA A 103 12.40 17.43 5.29
N LEU A 104 11.39 17.37 4.42
CA LEU A 104 10.13 16.70 4.72
C LEU A 104 10.33 15.19 4.86
N ALA A 105 11.06 14.57 3.94
CA ALA A 105 11.37 13.14 4.00
C ALA A 105 12.16 12.79 5.27
N ASP A 106 13.17 13.58 5.61
CA ASP A 106 13.95 13.39 6.84
C ASP A 106 13.08 13.52 8.10
N TYR A 107 12.10 14.44 8.09
CA TYR A 107 11.15 14.57 9.19
C TYR A 107 10.30 13.33 9.36
N VAL A 108 9.69 12.83 8.27
CA VAL A 108 8.87 11.61 8.28
C VAL A 108 9.70 10.41 8.76
N HIS A 109 10.93 10.27 8.25
CA HIS A 109 11.86 9.23 8.69
C HIS A 109 12.23 9.35 10.18
N SER A 110 12.37 10.56 10.71
CA SER A 110 12.66 10.80 12.15
C SER A 110 11.56 10.25 13.07
N LYS A 111 10.32 10.10 12.55
CA LYS A 111 9.20 9.47 13.26
C LYS A 111 9.21 7.94 13.13
N GLY A 112 10.19 7.36 12.40
CA GLY A 112 10.26 5.95 12.07
C GLY A 112 9.15 5.53 11.09
N LEU A 113 8.73 6.45 10.23
CA LEU A 113 7.79 6.26 9.13
C LEU A 113 8.53 6.29 7.79
N LYS A 114 7.84 5.99 6.71
CA LYS A 114 8.31 6.04 5.34
C LYS A 114 7.50 7.06 4.55
N ILE A 115 8.11 7.70 3.56
CA ILE A 115 7.45 8.71 2.74
C ILE A 115 7.28 8.22 1.31
N GLY A 116 6.08 8.43 0.75
CA GLY A 116 5.80 8.21 -0.65
C GLY A 116 5.44 9.49 -1.37
N ILE A 117 5.56 9.45 -2.69
CA ILE A 117 5.14 10.52 -3.58
C ILE A 117 4.37 9.97 -4.78
N TYR A 118 3.89 10.88 -5.60
CA TYR A 118 3.12 10.63 -6.80
C TYR A 118 3.84 11.17 -8.04
N SER A 119 3.64 10.55 -9.19
CA SER A 119 3.97 11.07 -10.52
C SER A 119 3.22 10.29 -11.59
N GLY A 120 3.55 10.49 -12.86
CA GLY A 120 2.97 9.74 -13.98
C GLY A 120 3.89 9.70 -15.21
N PRO A 121 3.68 8.72 -16.13
CA PRO A 121 4.48 8.56 -17.34
C PRO A 121 4.18 9.62 -18.43
N GLY A 122 3.11 10.40 -18.27
CA GLY A 122 2.72 11.45 -19.19
C GLY A 122 3.52 12.75 -19.02
N SER A 123 3.24 13.72 -19.86
CA SER A 123 3.82 15.07 -19.74
C SER A 123 3.25 15.82 -18.52
N LYS A 124 2.03 15.44 -18.10
CA LYS A 124 1.30 16.00 -16.96
C LYS A 124 0.74 14.90 -16.06
N THR A 125 0.64 15.22 -14.78
CA THR A 125 -0.13 14.44 -13.80
C THR A 125 -1.63 14.60 -14.04
N CYS A 126 -2.47 13.86 -13.32
CA CYS A 126 -3.93 14.03 -13.39
C CYS A 126 -4.37 15.43 -12.92
N GLY A 127 -3.69 16.02 -11.94
CA GLY A 127 -3.88 17.41 -11.50
C GLY A 127 -3.30 18.47 -12.43
N GLY A 128 -2.66 18.08 -13.56
CA GLY A 128 -2.10 19.00 -14.54
C GLY A 128 -0.69 19.51 -14.22
N TYR A 129 -0.03 18.96 -13.21
CA TYR A 129 1.36 19.26 -12.84
C TYR A 129 2.36 18.51 -13.74
N ALA A 130 3.66 18.73 -13.56
CA ALA A 130 4.68 18.10 -14.40
C ALA A 130 4.78 16.59 -14.17
N GLY A 131 4.59 15.79 -15.21
CA GLY A 131 4.85 14.36 -15.22
C GLY A 131 6.28 14.01 -15.59
N SER A 132 6.59 12.70 -15.64
CA SER A 132 7.96 12.20 -15.84
C SER A 132 8.33 11.91 -17.31
N LEU A 133 7.44 12.17 -18.27
CA LEU A 133 7.68 11.82 -19.68
C LEU A 133 9.02 12.35 -20.20
N GLY A 134 9.94 11.44 -20.53
CA GLY A 134 11.28 11.77 -21.01
C GLY A 134 12.31 12.11 -19.92
N HIS A 135 11.92 12.12 -18.63
CA HIS A 135 12.75 12.47 -17.48
C HIS A 135 12.81 11.37 -16.40
N GLU A 136 12.36 10.14 -16.71
CA GLU A 136 12.15 9.08 -15.73
C GLU A 136 13.41 8.73 -14.94
N GLU A 137 14.58 8.71 -15.60
CA GLU A 137 15.86 8.42 -14.92
C GLU A 137 16.28 9.56 -13.99
N GLN A 138 16.11 10.81 -14.43
CA GLN A 138 16.43 12.01 -13.66
C GLN A 138 15.52 12.13 -12.43
N ASP A 139 14.23 11.90 -12.62
CA ASP A 139 13.23 11.94 -11.55
C ASP A 139 13.47 10.83 -10.52
N ALA A 140 13.75 9.60 -10.98
CA ALA A 140 14.05 8.48 -10.10
C ALA A 140 15.29 8.75 -9.22
N GLN A 141 16.36 9.34 -9.80
CA GLN A 141 17.54 9.73 -9.03
C GLN A 141 17.22 10.81 -7.99
N MET A 142 16.41 11.79 -8.35
CA MET A 142 15.95 12.83 -7.44
C MET A 142 15.11 12.25 -6.28
N TYR A 143 14.17 11.34 -6.57
CA TYR A 143 13.38 10.65 -5.55
C TYR A 143 14.27 9.87 -4.57
N ALA A 144 15.29 9.18 -5.08
CA ALA A 144 16.24 8.46 -4.25
C ALA A 144 17.08 9.42 -3.37
N GLN A 145 17.51 10.57 -3.91
CA GLN A 145 18.25 11.60 -3.17
C GLN A 145 17.42 12.24 -2.06
N TRP A 146 16.12 12.45 -2.30
CA TRP A 146 15.20 12.92 -1.26
C TRP A 146 14.91 11.87 -0.19
N GLY A 147 15.17 10.60 -0.50
CA GLY A 147 14.87 9.51 0.43
C GLY A 147 13.45 8.97 0.32
N ILE A 148 12.82 9.06 -0.84
CA ILE A 148 11.48 8.53 -1.09
C ILE A 148 11.49 7.01 -1.00
N ASP A 149 10.44 6.42 -0.42
CA ASP A 149 10.27 4.99 -0.18
C ASP A 149 9.15 4.35 -0.99
N TYR A 150 8.28 5.16 -1.61
CA TYR A 150 7.11 4.70 -2.34
C TYR A 150 6.79 5.68 -3.47
N LEU A 151 6.50 5.18 -4.67
CA LEU A 151 6.04 5.96 -5.81
C LEU A 151 4.70 5.42 -6.32
N LYS A 152 3.63 6.23 -6.27
CA LYS A 152 2.40 6.03 -7.03
C LYS A 152 2.61 6.62 -8.43
N TYR A 153 2.49 5.79 -9.47
CA TYR A 153 2.77 6.17 -10.84
C TYR A 153 1.52 6.01 -11.69
N ASP A 154 0.88 7.14 -12.03
CA ASP A 154 -0.47 7.20 -12.56
C ASP A 154 -0.51 7.53 -14.05
N LEU A 155 -1.37 6.84 -14.81
CA LEU A 155 -1.37 6.85 -16.26
C LEU A 155 -1.75 8.20 -16.88
N CYS A 156 -2.74 8.89 -16.33
CA CYS A 156 -3.18 10.28 -16.61
C CYS A 156 -3.00 10.76 -18.05
N SER A 157 -2.15 11.79 -18.25
CA SER A 157 -1.93 12.40 -19.57
C SER A 157 -1.13 11.52 -20.54
N PHE A 158 -0.57 10.40 -20.10
CA PHE A 158 0.10 9.46 -21.00
C PHE A 158 -0.84 8.93 -22.09
N ILE A 159 -2.12 8.79 -21.76
CA ILE A 159 -3.15 8.35 -22.71
C ILE A 159 -3.21 9.30 -23.92
N PRO A 160 -3.60 10.60 -23.76
CA PRO A 160 -3.67 11.52 -24.90
C PRO A 160 -2.30 11.94 -25.44
N ASP A 161 -1.25 11.97 -24.59
CA ASP A 161 0.05 12.45 -25.01
C ASP A 161 0.83 11.46 -25.86
N VAL A 162 0.70 10.17 -25.55
CA VAL A 162 1.51 9.11 -26.18
C VAL A 162 0.63 8.04 -26.83
N MET A 163 -0.27 7.40 -26.08
CA MET A 163 -1.01 6.25 -26.59
C MET A 163 -1.92 6.63 -27.76
N GLU A 164 -2.76 7.64 -27.61
CA GLU A 164 -3.68 8.07 -28.66
C GLU A 164 -2.99 8.75 -29.84
N LYS A 165 -1.88 9.48 -29.61
CA LYS A 165 -1.10 10.11 -30.69
C LYS A 165 -0.32 9.11 -31.52
N GLN A 166 0.30 8.10 -30.89
CA GLN A 166 1.16 7.14 -31.59
C GLN A 166 0.37 5.95 -32.13
N ALA A 167 -0.73 5.57 -31.46
CA ALA A 167 -1.53 4.39 -31.81
C ALA A 167 -3.04 4.67 -31.65
N PRO A 168 -3.62 5.60 -32.41
CA PRO A 168 -4.98 6.13 -32.17
C PRO A 168 -6.10 5.08 -32.24
N SER A 169 -5.89 3.94 -32.91
CA SER A 169 -6.88 2.87 -33.04
C SER A 169 -6.28 1.47 -32.79
N ASP A 170 -5.01 1.38 -32.45
CA ASP A 170 -4.31 0.11 -32.22
C ASP A 170 -4.18 -0.15 -30.71
N LYS A 171 -5.14 -0.93 -30.16
CA LYS A 171 -5.15 -1.28 -28.75
C LYS A 171 -3.93 -2.11 -28.32
N ALA A 172 -3.42 -2.98 -29.19
CA ALA A 172 -2.24 -3.78 -28.87
C ALA A 172 -0.99 -2.89 -28.76
N GLU A 173 -0.85 -1.93 -29.67
CA GLU A 173 0.24 -0.96 -29.58
C GLU A 173 0.08 0.01 -28.40
N GLN A 174 -1.14 0.45 -28.08
CA GLN A 174 -1.41 1.26 -26.87
C GLN A 174 -0.97 0.51 -25.60
N MET A 175 -1.32 -0.77 -25.48
CA MET A 175 -0.89 -1.63 -24.37
C MET A 175 0.63 -1.74 -24.32
N ARG A 176 1.30 -1.97 -25.46
CA ARG A 176 2.76 -2.04 -25.53
C ARG A 176 3.43 -0.74 -25.08
N LEU A 177 2.90 0.41 -25.48
CA LEU A 177 3.39 1.73 -25.06
C LEU A 177 3.23 1.94 -23.56
N MET A 178 2.08 1.57 -23.01
CA MET A 178 1.81 1.68 -21.56
C MET A 178 2.76 0.79 -20.77
N ILE A 179 2.91 -0.47 -21.11
CA ILE A 179 3.84 -1.40 -20.46
C ILE A 179 5.27 -0.86 -20.51
N ALA A 180 5.71 -0.36 -21.67
CA ALA A 180 7.06 0.20 -21.83
C ALA A 180 7.30 1.43 -20.95
N ALA A 181 6.29 2.27 -20.72
CA ALA A 181 6.40 3.44 -19.86
C ALA A 181 6.58 3.05 -18.37
N TYR A 182 5.80 2.08 -17.88
CA TYR A 182 5.97 1.55 -16.52
C TYR A 182 7.30 0.81 -16.35
N ASP A 183 7.73 0.02 -17.34
CA ASP A 183 9.03 -0.65 -17.33
C ASP A 183 10.19 0.35 -17.26
N LYS A 184 10.09 1.45 -17.99
CA LYS A 184 11.12 2.51 -17.98
C LYS A 184 11.29 3.11 -16.59
N MET A 185 10.19 3.51 -15.93
CA MET A 185 10.26 4.03 -14.55
C MET A 185 10.75 2.95 -13.58
N SER A 186 10.28 1.72 -13.67
CA SER A 186 10.75 0.61 -12.82
C SER A 186 12.27 0.41 -12.92
N LYS A 187 12.81 0.42 -14.15
CA LYS A 187 14.27 0.31 -14.39
C LYS A 187 15.02 1.49 -13.82
N ALA A 188 14.49 2.71 -13.99
CA ALA A 188 15.07 3.92 -13.44
C ALA A 188 15.14 3.88 -11.90
N LEU A 189 14.06 3.48 -11.24
CA LEU A 189 14.04 3.32 -9.78
C LEU A 189 15.05 2.27 -9.31
N LYS A 190 15.09 1.10 -9.95
CA LYS A 190 16.07 0.04 -9.63
C LYS A 190 17.52 0.50 -9.80
N ALA A 191 17.80 1.30 -10.80
CA ALA A 191 19.15 1.83 -11.08
C ALA A 191 19.64 2.79 -10.00
N THR A 192 18.76 3.39 -9.19
CA THR A 192 19.14 4.23 -8.05
C THR A 192 19.77 3.44 -6.90
N GLY A 193 19.52 2.15 -6.81
CA GLY A 193 19.91 1.29 -5.69
C GLY A 193 19.07 1.48 -4.42
N ARG A 194 18.15 2.44 -4.38
CA ARG A 194 17.22 2.62 -3.26
C ARG A 194 16.01 1.70 -3.40
N PRO A 195 15.60 0.98 -2.32
CA PRO A 195 14.40 0.15 -2.33
C PRO A 195 13.14 1.02 -2.25
N ILE A 196 12.54 1.33 -3.40
CA ILE A 196 11.33 2.13 -3.54
C ILE A 196 10.18 1.21 -3.96
N VAL A 197 9.07 1.23 -3.24
CA VAL A 197 7.83 0.56 -3.64
C VAL A 197 7.26 1.25 -4.88
N LEU A 198 7.02 0.49 -5.94
CA LEU A 198 6.39 1.00 -7.16
C LEU A 198 4.92 0.53 -7.22
N SER A 199 4.01 1.49 -7.17
CA SER A 199 2.57 1.31 -7.31
C SER A 199 2.10 1.81 -8.67
N LEU A 200 1.58 0.90 -9.50
CA LEU A 200 1.07 1.20 -10.83
C LEU A 200 -0.40 1.61 -10.74
N CYS A 201 -0.72 2.82 -11.16
CA CYS A 201 -2.08 3.33 -11.19
C CYS A 201 -2.56 3.50 -12.65
N GLN A 202 -3.11 2.42 -13.22
CA GLN A 202 -3.62 2.37 -14.61
C GLN A 202 -5.00 1.71 -14.67
N TYR A 203 -5.72 1.71 -13.54
CA TYR A 203 -7.16 1.41 -13.43
C TYR A 203 -7.58 -0.01 -13.82
N GLY A 204 -6.66 -0.99 -13.79
CA GLY A 204 -6.93 -2.39 -14.17
C GLY A 204 -6.88 -2.64 -15.68
N TRP A 205 -6.49 -1.66 -16.48
CA TRP A 205 -6.45 -1.81 -17.95
C TRP A 205 -5.49 -2.91 -18.36
N ASP A 206 -5.88 -3.59 -19.44
CA ASP A 206 -5.08 -4.63 -20.11
C ASP A 206 -4.54 -5.69 -19.14
N ALA A 207 -5.38 -6.10 -18.16
CA ALA A 207 -5.06 -7.14 -17.17
C ALA A 207 -3.68 -6.93 -16.52
N VAL A 208 -3.46 -5.76 -15.94
CA VAL A 208 -2.18 -5.33 -15.34
C VAL A 208 -1.54 -6.39 -14.44
N TRP A 209 -2.33 -7.18 -13.75
CA TRP A 209 -1.89 -8.27 -12.88
C TRP A 209 -1.10 -9.36 -13.63
N GLU A 210 -1.25 -9.48 -14.95
CA GLU A 210 -0.51 -10.45 -15.76
C GLU A 210 0.91 -9.99 -16.10
N TRP A 211 1.15 -8.68 -16.22
CA TRP A 211 2.42 -8.15 -16.67
C TRP A 211 3.20 -7.32 -15.63
N ALA A 212 2.51 -6.63 -14.70
CA ALA A 212 3.16 -5.75 -13.74
C ALA A 212 4.17 -6.45 -12.82
N PRO A 213 3.96 -7.70 -12.35
CA PRO A 213 4.97 -8.40 -11.54
C PRO A 213 6.30 -8.55 -12.24
N ALA A 214 6.29 -8.86 -13.54
CA ALA A 214 7.51 -9.06 -14.34
C ALA A 214 8.33 -7.77 -14.49
N LEU A 215 7.69 -6.59 -14.45
CA LEU A 215 8.36 -5.29 -14.46
C LEU A 215 8.94 -4.95 -13.07
N GLY A 216 8.47 -5.61 -12.02
CA GLY A 216 8.83 -5.32 -10.64
C GLY A 216 7.89 -4.29 -10.00
N GLY A 217 6.66 -4.18 -10.49
CA GLY A 217 5.56 -3.52 -9.79
C GLY A 217 5.26 -4.23 -8.48
N ASN A 218 5.11 -3.47 -7.41
CA ASN A 218 4.79 -4.01 -6.09
C ASN A 218 3.29 -3.95 -5.79
N LEU A 219 2.60 -3.03 -6.44
CA LEU A 219 1.15 -2.84 -6.35
C LEU A 219 0.65 -2.47 -7.74
N TRP A 220 -0.59 -2.79 -8.02
CA TRP A 220 -1.26 -2.31 -9.22
C TRP A 220 -2.76 -2.16 -9.00
N ARG A 221 -3.29 -1.01 -9.38
CA ARG A 221 -4.72 -0.75 -9.34
C ARG A 221 -5.45 -1.74 -10.23
N THR A 222 -6.46 -2.38 -9.69
CA THR A 222 -7.26 -3.38 -10.39
C THR A 222 -8.53 -2.82 -11.00
N THR A 223 -8.93 -1.62 -10.57
CA THR A 223 -10.16 -0.93 -10.96
C THR A 223 -9.95 0.58 -11.05
N GLY A 224 -10.94 1.29 -11.60
CA GLY A 224 -11.04 2.76 -11.48
C GLY A 224 -11.25 3.21 -10.03
N ASP A 225 -11.19 4.52 -9.80
CA ASP A 225 -11.13 5.13 -8.48
C ASP A 225 -12.30 4.77 -7.55
N ILE A 226 -11.98 4.60 -6.27
CA ILE A 226 -12.92 4.40 -5.19
C ILE A 226 -13.58 5.74 -4.78
N THR A 227 -14.76 5.65 -4.23
CA THR A 227 -15.45 6.77 -3.57
C THR A 227 -16.10 6.28 -2.28
N PRO A 228 -16.38 7.16 -1.29
CA PRO A 228 -16.95 6.76 0.01
C PRO A 228 -18.46 6.48 -0.07
N HIS A 229 -18.84 5.59 -0.99
CA HIS A 229 -20.20 5.09 -1.21
C HIS A 229 -20.17 3.57 -1.28
N TRP A 230 -21.11 2.92 -0.58
CA TRP A 230 -21.17 1.46 -0.49
C TRP A 230 -21.19 0.77 -1.86
N ASP A 231 -22.06 1.23 -2.76
CA ASP A 231 -22.16 0.65 -4.11
C ASP A 231 -20.83 0.66 -4.87
N ARG A 232 -20.05 1.75 -4.70
CA ARG A 232 -18.73 1.83 -5.35
C ARG A 232 -17.74 0.89 -4.72
N ILE A 233 -17.69 0.81 -3.39
CA ILE A 233 -16.83 -0.12 -2.65
C ILE A 233 -17.15 -1.55 -3.07
N TYR A 234 -18.43 -1.94 -3.05
CA TYR A 234 -18.86 -3.28 -3.41
C TYR A 234 -18.60 -3.60 -4.90
N SER A 235 -18.83 -2.63 -5.80
CA SER A 235 -18.50 -2.78 -7.22
C SER A 235 -17.00 -3.08 -7.43
N ILE A 236 -16.12 -2.47 -6.66
CA ILE A 236 -14.67 -2.74 -6.71
C ILE A 236 -14.36 -4.14 -6.18
N VAL A 237 -14.92 -4.49 -5.02
CA VAL A 237 -14.72 -5.82 -4.40
C VAL A 237 -15.18 -6.95 -5.32
N SER A 238 -16.33 -6.81 -5.95
CA SER A 238 -16.87 -7.84 -6.85
C SER A 238 -15.93 -8.16 -8.02
N GLN A 239 -15.10 -7.21 -8.44
CA GLN A 239 -14.11 -7.38 -9.50
C GLN A 239 -12.79 -8.01 -9.02
N GLN A 240 -12.60 -8.20 -7.71
CA GLN A 240 -11.39 -8.85 -7.18
C GLN A 240 -11.47 -10.38 -7.19
N ALA A 241 -12.67 -10.94 -7.30
CA ALA A 241 -12.84 -12.39 -7.38
C ALA A 241 -12.24 -12.94 -8.70
N GLY A 242 -11.36 -13.93 -8.58
CA GLY A 242 -10.61 -14.50 -9.70
C GLY A 242 -9.19 -13.91 -9.87
N LEU A 243 -8.81 -12.89 -9.10
CA LEU A 243 -7.47 -12.31 -9.14
C LEU A 243 -6.51 -12.90 -8.10
N GLU A 244 -6.93 -13.91 -7.33
CA GLU A 244 -6.20 -14.43 -6.18
C GLU A 244 -4.80 -14.96 -6.51
N SER A 245 -4.64 -15.51 -7.72
CA SER A 245 -3.36 -16.11 -8.14
C SER A 245 -2.28 -15.08 -8.50
N TYR A 246 -2.65 -13.82 -8.67
CA TYR A 246 -1.73 -12.77 -9.08
C TYR A 246 -1.09 -12.01 -7.91
N ALA A 247 -1.71 -12.06 -6.72
CA ALA A 247 -1.18 -11.43 -5.52
C ALA A 247 -0.27 -12.38 -4.73
N GLY A 248 0.78 -11.82 -4.14
CA GLY A 248 1.72 -12.57 -3.29
C GLY A 248 2.82 -11.68 -2.70
N PRO A 249 3.72 -12.25 -1.87
CA PRO A 249 4.80 -11.48 -1.27
C PRO A 249 5.62 -10.69 -2.29
N GLY A 250 5.67 -9.38 -2.11
CA GLY A 250 6.36 -8.45 -2.99
C GLY A 250 5.50 -7.83 -4.10
N HIS A 251 4.26 -8.32 -4.31
CA HIS A 251 3.38 -7.84 -5.39
C HIS A 251 1.91 -8.11 -5.06
N TRP A 252 1.06 -7.07 -5.12
CA TRP A 252 -0.30 -7.09 -4.59
C TRP A 252 -1.32 -6.47 -5.54
N ASN A 253 -2.50 -7.08 -5.62
CA ASN A 253 -3.68 -6.45 -6.20
C ASN A 253 -4.10 -5.27 -5.32
N ASP A 254 -4.33 -4.12 -5.93
CA ASP A 254 -4.70 -2.88 -5.24
C ASP A 254 -6.11 -2.46 -5.67
N PRO A 255 -7.13 -2.69 -4.84
CA PRO A 255 -8.50 -2.26 -5.12
C PRO A 255 -8.73 -0.77 -4.81
N ASP A 256 -7.68 0.00 -4.60
CA ASP A 256 -7.64 1.39 -4.16
C ASP A 256 -7.62 1.58 -2.63
N MET A 257 -7.52 2.83 -2.21
CA MET A 257 -7.40 3.24 -0.82
C MET A 257 -8.62 2.87 0.02
N LEU A 258 -8.42 2.90 1.34
CA LEU A 258 -9.50 2.77 2.31
C LEU A 258 -10.30 4.07 2.43
N GLU A 259 -11.61 3.99 2.28
CA GLU A 259 -12.56 5.07 2.55
C GLU A 259 -13.14 5.00 3.98
N VAL A 260 -12.49 4.25 4.86
CA VAL A 260 -12.91 4.07 6.26
C VAL A 260 -12.88 5.40 6.99
N GLY A 261 -14.06 5.86 7.42
CA GLY A 261 -14.25 7.14 8.08
C GLY A 261 -14.61 8.30 7.16
N ASN A 262 -14.63 8.08 5.84
CA ASN A 262 -14.98 9.09 4.85
C ASN A 262 -16.47 9.05 4.48
N GLY A 263 -16.96 10.17 3.96
CA GLY A 263 -18.34 10.29 3.45
C GLY A 263 -19.42 10.03 4.49
N LYS A 264 -20.39 9.21 4.11
CA LYS A 264 -21.56 8.86 4.93
C LYS A 264 -21.64 7.36 5.23
N LEU A 265 -20.53 6.65 5.10
CA LEU A 265 -20.49 5.23 5.39
C LEU A 265 -20.90 4.96 6.85
N SER A 266 -21.83 4.01 7.05
CA SER A 266 -22.20 3.53 8.38
C SER A 266 -21.04 2.82 9.05
N LEU A 267 -21.12 2.55 10.35
CA LEU A 267 -20.09 1.77 11.05
C LEU A 267 -20.01 0.33 10.53
N ALA A 268 -21.14 -0.24 10.10
CA ALA A 268 -21.18 -1.56 9.48
C ALA A 268 -20.40 -1.55 8.14
N GLU A 269 -20.71 -0.61 7.26
CA GLU A 269 -20.02 -0.46 5.97
C GLU A 269 -18.51 -0.21 6.15
N ASN A 270 -18.12 0.61 7.12
CA ASN A 270 -16.70 0.85 7.44
C ASN A 270 -15.99 -0.44 7.91
N ARG A 271 -16.64 -1.25 8.78
CA ARG A 271 -16.08 -2.55 9.22
C ARG A 271 -15.98 -3.53 8.06
N THR A 272 -17.01 -3.61 7.26
CA THR A 272 -17.10 -4.51 6.10
C THR A 272 -16.06 -4.15 5.05
N HIS A 273 -15.95 -2.88 4.71
CA HIS A 273 -14.91 -2.37 3.81
C HIS A 273 -13.50 -2.77 4.29
N PHE A 274 -13.17 -2.47 5.54
CA PHE A 274 -11.87 -2.82 6.13
C PHE A 274 -11.63 -4.34 6.14
N THR A 275 -12.66 -5.12 6.45
CA THR A 275 -12.58 -6.58 6.44
C THR A 275 -12.35 -7.14 5.05
N LEU A 276 -13.04 -6.62 4.05
CA LEU A 276 -12.87 -7.04 2.65
C LEU A 276 -11.45 -6.78 2.17
N TRP A 277 -10.87 -5.58 2.43
CA TRP A 277 -9.46 -5.30 2.11
C TRP A 277 -8.52 -6.29 2.80
N ALA A 278 -8.76 -6.58 4.09
CA ALA A 278 -7.97 -7.56 4.82
C ALA A 278 -8.10 -8.97 4.24
N MET A 279 -9.29 -9.39 3.79
CA MET A 279 -9.48 -10.67 3.12
C MET A 279 -8.80 -10.72 1.76
N LEU A 280 -8.76 -9.60 1.05
CA LEU A 280 -8.11 -9.47 -0.27
C LEU A 280 -6.58 -9.39 -0.21
N ALA A 281 -5.96 -9.32 0.96
CA ALA A 281 -4.54 -9.00 1.10
C ALA A 281 -4.19 -7.69 0.36
N ALA A 282 -5.08 -6.72 0.42
CA ALA A 282 -4.96 -5.45 -0.27
C ALA A 282 -4.11 -4.46 0.51
N PRO A 283 -3.44 -3.50 -0.12
CA PRO A 283 -2.79 -2.41 0.59
C PRO A 283 -3.77 -1.69 1.51
N LEU A 284 -3.44 -1.57 2.80
CA LEU A 284 -4.25 -0.82 3.77
C LEU A 284 -3.78 0.64 3.80
N LEU A 285 -4.10 1.38 2.75
CA LEU A 285 -3.78 2.80 2.62
C LEU A 285 -5.00 3.63 3.00
N ALA A 286 -5.00 4.17 4.23
CA ALA A 286 -6.06 5.06 4.71
C ALA A 286 -6.00 6.42 3.98
N GLY A 287 -7.13 7.09 3.85
CA GLY A 287 -7.23 8.43 3.23
C GLY A 287 -8.16 9.35 4.01
N ASN A 288 -8.42 9.05 5.29
CA ASN A 288 -9.37 9.75 6.14
C ASN A 288 -8.81 11.03 6.77
N ASP A 289 -9.74 11.84 7.32
CA ASP A 289 -9.43 13.00 8.17
C ASP A 289 -8.77 12.53 9.48
N LEU A 290 -7.42 12.53 9.51
CA LEU A 290 -6.66 12.14 10.70
C LEU A 290 -6.86 13.12 11.88
N PRO A 291 -6.85 14.45 11.69
CA PRO A 291 -7.07 15.41 12.77
C PRO A 291 -8.38 15.21 13.53
N HIS A 292 -9.44 14.79 12.85
CA HIS A 292 -10.78 14.66 13.43
C HIS A 292 -11.28 13.21 13.40
N MET A 293 -10.34 12.24 13.38
CA MET A 293 -10.67 10.82 13.35
C MET A 293 -11.47 10.40 14.60
N LYS A 294 -12.68 9.92 14.39
CA LYS A 294 -13.56 9.46 15.46
C LYS A 294 -13.01 8.21 16.15
N PRO A 295 -13.25 8.01 17.46
CA PRO A 295 -12.76 6.84 18.19
C PRO A 295 -13.16 5.49 17.56
N GLU A 296 -14.39 5.37 17.05
CA GLU A 296 -14.90 4.18 16.38
C GLU A 296 -14.17 3.88 15.05
N ILE A 297 -13.82 4.91 14.29
CA ILE A 297 -13.04 4.78 13.05
C ILE A 297 -11.60 4.35 13.39
N LYS A 298 -11.01 4.99 14.40
CA LYS A 298 -9.71 4.58 14.92
C LYS A 298 -9.71 3.11 15.34
N ALA A 299 -10.75 2.66 16.07
CA ALA A 299 -10.88 1.28 16.51
C ALA A 299 -10.96 0.28 15.33
N ILE A 300 -11.60 0.68 14.21
CA ILE A 300 -11.62 -0.12 12.98
C ILE A 300 -10.22 -0.18 12.37
N LEU A 301 -9.61 0.98 12.08
CA LEU A 301 -8.31 1.07 11.41
C LEU A 301 -7.16 0.44 12.21
N THR A 302 -7.28 0.34 13.54
CA THR A 302 -6.24 -0.23 14.42
C THR A 302 -6.62 -1.59 15.01
N ASN A 303 -7.63 -2.29 14.48
CA ASN A 303 -7.97 -3.64 14.89
C ASN A 303 -6.87 -4.62 14.49
N ARG A 304 -6.02 -4.97 15.43
CA ARG A 304 -4.84 -5.84 15.23
C ARG A 304 -5.21 -7.25 14.77
N ASP A 305 -6.36 -7.78 15.19
CA ASP A 305 -6.81 -9.12 14.79
C ASP A 305 -7.18 -9.14 13.29
N VAL A 306 -7.83 -8.09 12.78
CA VAL A 306 -8.17 -7.96 11.36
C VAL A 306 -6.92 -7.64 10.53
N ILE A 307 -6.07 -6.73 11.02
CA ILE A 307 -4.78 -6.43 10.38
C ILE A 307 -3.91 -7.69 10.27
N ALA A 308 -3.92 -8.57 11.27
CA ALA A 308 -3.17 -9.82 11.24
C ALA A 308 -3.67 -10.79 10.14
N ILE A 309 -4.94 -10.68 9.71
CA ILE A 309 -5.40 -11.39 8.52
C ILE A 309 -4.75 -10.80 7.28
N ASP A 310 -4.78 -9.47 7.12
CA ASP A 310 -4.18 -8.77 6.00
C ASP A 310 -2.68 -9.06 5.86
N GLN A 311 -1.96 -8.91 6.94
CA GLN A 311 -0.50 -9.01 7.03
C GLN A 311 0.01 -10.44 7.19
N ASP A 312 -0.84 -11.46 6.97
CA ASP A 312 -0.42 -12.85 7.09
C ASP A 312 0.70 -13.19 6.09
N LYS A 313 1.78 -13.78 6.63
CA LYS A 313 3.02 -14.06 5.88
C LYS A 313 2.88 -15.07 4.74
N LEU A 314 1.77 -15.84 4.68
CA LEU A 314 1.50 -16.72 3.54
C LEU A 314 1.25 -15.90 2.26
N GLY A 315 0.79 -14.64 2.42
CA GLY A 315 0.61 -13.70 1.34
C GLY A 315 -0.44 -14.08 0.30
N LYS A 316 -1.37 -14.97 0.64
CA LYS A 316 -2.44 -15.37 -0.27
C LYS A 316 -3.65 -14.47 -0.13
N GLN A 317 -4.16 -13.99 -1.24
CA GLN A 317 -5.46 -13.32 -1.30
C GLN A 317 -6.59 -14.30 -1.00
N GLY A 318 -7.66 -13.83 -0.36
CA GLY A 318 -8.86 -14.63 -0.13
C GLY A 318 -9.70 -14.82 -1.38
N SER A 319 -10.50 -15.89 -1.39
CA SER A 319 -11.39 -16.23 -2.48
C SER A 319 -12.85 -16.15 -2.06
N ARG A 320 -13.72 -15.66 -2.95
CA ARG A 320 -15.17 -15.72 -2.78
C ARG A 320 -15.65 -17.13 -3.09
N VAL A 321 -16.15 -17.82 -2.06
CA VAL A 321 -16.58 -19.22 -2.17
C VAL A 321 -18.10 -19.38 -2.26
N TYR A 322 -18.85 -18.32 -1.95
CA TYR A 322 -20.30 -18.27 -2.08
C TYR A 322 -20.77 -16.83 -2.34
N SER A 323 -21.80 -16.69 -3.17
CA SER A 323 -22.57 -15.47 -3.35
C SER A 323 -23.98 -15.85 -3.83
N ASP A 324 -25.00 -15.19 -3.30
CA ASP A 324 -26.39 -15.25 -3.80
C ASP A 324 -26.94 -13.86 -4.17
N GLY A 325 -26.06 -12.85 -4.16
CA GLY A 325 -26.39 -11.46 -4.42
C GLY A 325 -26.74 -10.65 -3.18
N GLU A 326 -27.00 -11.30 -2.04
CA GLU A 326 -27.32 -10.67 -0.76
C GLU A 326 -26.26 -10.98 0.30
N VAL A 327 -25.77 -12.23 0.34
CA VAL A 327 -24.72 -12.69 1.23
C VAL A 327 -23.56 -13.24 0.43
N GLU A 328 -22.37 -12.84 0.81
CA GLU A 328 -21.13 -13.42 0.31
C GLU A 328 -20.35 -14.10 1.41
N VAL A 329 -19.72 -15.24 1.09
CA VAL A 329 -18.75 -15.89 1.96
C VAL A 329 -17.40 -15.92 1.26
N TRP A 330 -16.42 -15.37 1.94
CA TRP A 330 -15.03 -15.37 1.52
C TRP A 330 -14.18 -16.20 2.48
N THR A 331 -13.21 -16.91 1.95
CA THR A 331 -12.23 -17.64 2.75
C THR A 331 -10.82 -17.20 2.39
N ARG A 332 -9.93 -17.15 3.40
CA ARG A 332 -8.52 -16.85 3.19
C ARG A 332 -7.69 -17.84 3.99
N HIS A 333 -6.84 -18.61 3.29
CA HIS A 333 -5.84 -19.47 3.93
C HIS A 333 -4.73 -18.62 4.54
N LEU A 334 -4.35 -18.96 5.76
CA LEU A 334 -3.35 -18.28 6.55
C LEU A 334 -2.16 -19.19 6.84
N ALA A 335 -1.04 -18.59 7.20
CA ALA A 335 0.13 -19.34 7.63
C ALA A 335 -0.19 -20.24 8.83
N GLY A 336 0.46 -21.42 8.87
CA GLY A 336 0.23 -22.41 9.92
C GLY A 336 -1.07 -23.20 9.77
N GLY A 337 -1.75 -23.12 8.62
CA GLY A 337 -2.96 -23.88 8.32
C GLY A 337 -4.25 -23.31 8.91
N ALA A 338 -4.21 -22.09 9.47
CA ALA A 338 -5.40 -21.39 9.92
C ALA A 338 -6.23 -20.90 8.70
N LEU A 339 -7.51 -20.66 8.92
CA LEU A 339 -8.46 -20.17 7.92
C LEU A 339 -9.21 -18.95 8.45
N ALA A 340 -9.22 -17.87 7.69
CA ALA A 340 -10.17 -16.78 7.90
C ALA A 340 -11.43 -17.02 7.07
N VAL A 341 -12.59 -16.83 7.69
CA VAL A 341 -13.92 -16.93 7.08
C VAL A 341 -14.63 -15.61 7.31
N GLY A 342 -14.90 -14.87 6.24
CA GLY A 342 -15.72 -13.66 6.25
C GLY A 342 -17.10 -13.97 5.68
N ILE A 343 -18.14 -13.63 6.43
CA ILE A 343 -19.53 -13.71 5.99
C ILE A 343 -20.08 -12.31 5.96
N PHE A 344 -20.46 -11.83 4.79
CA PHE A 344 -20.79 -10.44 4.52
C PHE A 344 -22.24 -10.35 4.06
N ASP A 345 -23.02 -9.47 4.69
CA ASP A 345 -24.23 -8.96 4.09
C ASP A 345 -23.85 -7.86 3.09
N VAL A 346 -24.15 -8.05 1.82
CA VAL A 346 -23.79 -7.11 0.75
C VAL A 346 -25.01 -6.51 0.06
N GLY A 347 -26.19 -6.95 0.47
CA GLY A 347 -27.47 -6.57 -0.10
C GLY A 347 -28.13 -5.35 0.54
N ASP A 348 -29.21 -4.89 -0.07
CA ASP A 348 -30.01 -3.73 0.35
C ASP A 348 -30.98 -4.05 1.51
N SER A 349 -30.50 -4.49 2.65
CA SER A 349 -31.27 -4.60 3.91
C SER A 349 -32.61 -5.36 3.90
N ARG A 350 -33.15 -5.80 2.75
CA ARG A 350 -34.41 -6.54 2.67
C ARG A 350 -34.35 -7.90 3.38
N TYR A 351 -33.14 -8.36 3.64
CA TYR A 351 -32.85 -9.71 4.16
C TYR A 351 -32.18 -9.71 5.54
N SER A 352 -32.00 -8.58 6.18
CA SER A 352 -31.56 -8.52 7.60
C SER A 352 -32.49 -9.31 8.56
N THR A 353 -33.70 -9.64 8.08
CA THR A 353 -34.69 -10.46 8.78
C THR A 353 -34.71 -11.94 8.39
N HIS A 354 -34.00 -12.34 7.31
CA HIS A 354 -33.93 -13.72 6.88
C HIS A 354 -32.56 -14.30 7.22
N PRO A 355 -32.48 -15.36 8.04
CA PRO A 355 -31.18 -15.89 8.42
C PRO A 355 -30.50 -16.56 7.21
N PHE A 356 -29.24 -16.23 6.99
CA PHE A 356 -28.37 -16.99 6.10
C PHE A 356 -28.01 -18.33 6.75
N HIS A 357 -28.06 -19.42 6.00
CA HIS A 357 -27.73 -20.75 6.50
C HIS A 357 -26.34 -21.17 6.02
N LEU A 358 -25.35 -21.14 6.92
CA LEU A 358 -23.96 -21.46 6.63
C LEU A 358 -23.78 -22.93 6.23
N ASN A 359 -23.14 -23.17 5.08
CA ASN A 359 -22.78 -24.50 4.63
C ASN A 359 -21.25 -24.71 4.74
N LEU A 360 -20.82 -25.36 5.83
CA LEU A 360 -19.41 -25.60 6.10
C LEU A 360 -18.73 -26.50 5.06
N ALA A 361 -19.46 -27.44 4.46
CA ALA A 361 -18.90 -28.31 3.44
C ALA A 361 -18.46 -27.54 2.18
N LYS A 362 -19.17 -26.45 1.82
CA LYS A 362 -18.74 -25.54 0.73
C LYS A 362 -17.42 -24.83 1.03
N LEU A 363 -17.05 -24.72 2.31
CA LEU A 363 -15.77 -24.14 2.77
C LEU A 363 -14.67 -25.19 2.92
N GLY A 364 -14.94 -26.45 2.58
CA GLY A 364 -14.03 -27.58 2.82
C GLY A 364 -13.91 -27.97 4.30
N LEU A 365 -14.87 -27.56 5.14
CA LEU A 365 -14.85 -27.79 6.58
C LEU A 365 -15.85 -28.89 6.97
N HIS A 366 -15.45 -29.76 7.88
CA HIS A 366 -16.26 -30.88 8.37
C HIS A 366 -16.48 -30.77 9.87
N GLY A 367 -17.74 -30.96 10.29
CA GLY A 367 -18.15 -30.84 11.69
C GLY A 367 -18.10 -29.40 12.22
N PRO A 368 -18.42 -29.20 13.51
CA PRO A 368 -18.36 -27.89 14.14
C PRO A 368 -16.96 -27.31 14.13
N GLN A 369 -16.84 -26.02 13.82
CA GLN A 369 -15.57 -25.29 13.79
C GLN A 369 -15.56 -24.21 14.88
N THR A 370 -14.65 -24.34 15.83
CA THR A 370 -14.44 -23.31 16.86
C THR A 370 -13.38 -22.33 16.39
N GLY A 371 -13.70 -21.03 16.47
CA GLY A 371 -12.81 -19.95 16.08
C GLY A 371 -12.98 -18.72 16.97
N LYS A 372 -12.37 -17.63 16.57
CA LYS A 372 -12.47 -16.31 17.21
C LYS A 372 -13.17 -15.34 16.24
N ASN A 373 -14.23 -14.69 16.71
CA ASN A 373 -14.79 -13.53 16.01
C ASN A 373 -13.82 -12.34 16.20
N LEU A 374 -13.24 -11.82 15.12
CA LEU A 374 -12.16 -10.84 15.17
C LEU A 374 -12.64 -9.42 15.46
N TRP A 375 -13.95 -9.15 15.31
CA TRP A 375 -14.52 -7.85 15.67
C TRP A 375 -14.91 -7.77 17.16
N THR A 376 -15.35 -8.87 17.75
CA THR A 376 -15.77 -8.90 19.16
C THR A 376 -14.70 -9.47 20.09
N GLY A 377 -13.68 -10.13 19.53
CA GLY A 377 -12.65 -10.84 20.29
C GLY A 377 -13.16 -12.13 20.98
N LYS A 378 -14.43 -12.48 20.82
CA LYS A 378 -15.06 -13.62 21.50
C LYS A 378 -14.90 -14.93 20.72
N PRO A 379 -14.82 -16.08 21.44
CA PRO A 379 -14.90 -17.38 20.78
C PRO A 379 -16.30 -17.55 20.14
N ILE A 380 -16.33 -18.27 19.02
CA ILE A 380 -17.54 -18.61 18.28
C ILE A 380 -17.40 -20.04 17.73
N THR A 381 -18.49 -20.77 17.71
CA THR A 381 -18.57 -22.08 17.04
C THR A 381 -19.47 -21.94 15.82
N LEU A 382 -18.94 -22.25 14.65
CA LEU A 382 -19.69 -22.34 13.41
C LEU A 382 -20.15 -23.80 13.23
N THR A 383 -21.43 -23.99 12.93
CA THR A 383 -22.01 -25.32 12.65
C THR A 383 -22.68 -25.34 11.27
N ASN A 384 -22.78 -26.53 10.70
CA ASN A 384 -23.45 -26.66 9.42
C ASN A 384 -24.95 -26.32 9.55
N ASN A 385 -25.47 -25.60 8.57
CA ASN A 385 -26.86 -25.14 8.54
C ASN A 385 -27.24 -24.18 9.69
N GLN A 386 -26.24 -23.55 10.34
CA GLN A 386 -26.48 -22.56 11.39
C GLN A 386 -27.14 -21.33 10.79
N PRO A 387 -28.27 -20.85 11.35
CA PRO A 387 -28.82 -19.56 10.97
C PRO A 387 -27.95 -18.44 11.50
N LEU A 388 -27.52 -17.54 10.61
CA LEU A 388 -26.75 -16.35 10.89
C LEU A 388 -27.55 -15.13 10.44
N THR A 389 -27.73 -14.16 11.32
CA THR A 389 -28.33 -12.88 10.99
C THR A 389 -27.23 -11.82 11.04
N LEU A 390 -27.12 -11.02 10.00
CA LEU A 390 -26.23 -9.87 9.91
C LEU A 390 -27.10 -8.62 9.70
N ASP A 391 -26.68 -7.50 10.28
CA ASP A 391 -27.24 -6.22 9.88
C ASP A 391 -26.82 -5.88 8.45
N SER A 392 -27.59 -4.99 7.80
CA SER A 392 -27.26 -4.56 6.44
C SER A 392 -25.84 -4.05 6.35
N HIS A 393 -25.11 -4.54 5.36
CA HIS A 393 -23.72 -4.25 5.07
C HIS A 393 -22.75 -4.57 6.22
N ASP A 394 -23.13 -5.43 7.17
CA ASP A 394 -22.24 -5.87 8.26
C ASP A 394 -21.51 -7.18 7.93
N VAL A 395 -20.57 -7.54 8.77
CA VAL A 395 -19.69 -8.68 8.58
C VAL A 395 -19.50 -9.51 9.86
N LEU A 396 -19.50 -10.81 9.69
CA LEU A 396 -18.94 -11.76 10.65
C LEU A 396 -17.60 -12.27 10.13
N LEU A 397 -16.50 -11.87 10.77
CA LEU A 397 -15.16 -12.35 10.46
C LEU A 397 -14.68 -13.30 11.54
N VAL A 398 -14.39 -14.53 11.17
CA VAL A 398 -13.95 -15.61 12.06
C VAL A 398 -12.59 -16.13 11.62
N ARG A 399 -11.64 -16.23 12.56
CA ARG A 399 -10.43 -16.99 12.39
C ARG A 399 -10.60 -18.36 13.03
N ILE A 400 -10.34 -19.41 12.26
CA ILE A 400 -10.31 -20.81 12.67
C ILE A 400 -8.85 -21.24 12.64
N ASP A 401 -8.31 -21.65 13.80
CA ASP A 401 -6.94 -22.16 13.87
C ASP A 401 -6.88 -23.62 13.35
N ALA A 402 -5.73 -24.02 12.84
CA ALA A 402 -5.51 -25.41 12.43
C ALA A 402 -5.71 -26.36 13.61
N PRO A 403 -6.23 -27.58 13.37
CA PRO A 403 -6.23 -28.61 14.41
C PRO A 403 -4.81 -28.80 14.97
N LYS A 404 -4.72 -28.91 16.30
CA LYS A 404 -3.44 -29.19 16.98
C LYS A 404 -2.98 -30.61 16.74
#